data_bcd246df028d2e29450c6f0afd1b51b1
#
_entry.id   bcd246df028d2e29450c6f0afd1b51b1
#
_cell.length_a   1.000
_cell.length_b   1.000
_cell.length_c   1.000
_cell.angle_alpha   90.00
_cell.angle_beta   90.00
_cell.angle_gamma   90.00
#
_symmetry.space_group_name_H-M   'P 1'
#
loop_
_entity.id
_entity.type
_entity.pdbx_description
1 polymer ?
#
loop_
_entity_poly.entity_id
_entity_poly.type
_entity_poly.pdbx_seq_one_letter_code
_entity_poly.pdbx_strand_id
1 'polypeptide(L)'
;MKGLKLIKIISASAAVLTGFAIAVPAQTPGLPLLDGLAQGEWTLKERGSRDPGKKVCLGNPELLLHIQHGSATCTRYVIENSPKKLRVSYKCGSAGHGVTEIKQESSSLVQISSLGISDNAPFSVNFEGPRTGSC
;
A
#
# COMPACT_ATOMS: atom_id res chain seq x y z
N MET A 1 -64.20 -30.05 51.94
CA MET A 1 -63.27 -28.90 52.03
C MET A 1 -62.03 -29.22 51.22
N LYS A 2 -61.95 -28.75 50.00
CA LYS A 2 -60.90 -29.11 49.07
C LYS A 2 -60.03 -27.87 48.79
N GLY A 3 -58.78 -27.94 49.22
CA GLY A 3 -57.81 -26.86 48.99
C GLY A 3 -57.36 -26.86 47.54
N LEU A 4 -57.59 -25.72 46.90
CA LEU A 4 -57.17 -25.45 45.53
C LEU A 4 -55.68 -25.03 45.52
N LYS A 5 -54.80 -25.89 45.03
CA LYS A 5 -53.37 -25.57 44.86
C LYS A 5 -53.19 -24.69 43.64
N LEU A 6 -52.77 -23.43 43.89
CA LEU A 6 -52.39 -22.47 42.85
C LEU A 6 -51.02 -22.90 42.27
N ILE A 7 -50.95 -23.31 41.02
CA ILE A 7 -49.73 -23.60 40.29
C ILE A 7 -49.23 -22.28 39.74
N LYS A 8 -48.11 -21.77 40.28
CA LYS A 8 -47.37 -20.62 39.72
C LYS A 8 -46.59 -21.09 38.51
N ILE A 9 -47.00 -20.64 37.34
CA ILE A 9 -46.28 -20.80 36.10
C ILE A 9 -45.22 -19.71 36.06
N ILE A 10 -43.93 -20.11 36.21
CA ILE A 10 -42.80 -19.23 36.06
C ILE A 10 -42.46 -19.19 34.58
N SER A 11 -42.82 -18.13 33.88
CA SER A 11 -42.41 -17.90 32.50
C SER A 11 -40.95 -17.44 32.49
N ALA A 12 -40.03 -18.32 32.07
CA ALA A 12 -38.63 -17.97 31.81
C ALA A 12 -38.58 -17.28 30.43
N SER A 13 -38.44 -15.97 30.42
CA SER A 13 -38.18 -15.22 29.19
C SER A 13 -36.66 -15.37 28.83
N ALA A 14 -36.38 -16.16 27.80
CA ALA A 14 -35.04 -16.25 27.22
C ALA A 14 -34.80 -14.98 26.37
N ALA A 15 -33.96 -14.08 26.88
CA ALA A 15 -33.45 -12.95 26.10
C ALA A 15 -32.41 -13.43 25.08
N VAL A 16 -32.78 -13.48 23.80
CA VAL A 16 -31.84 -13.75 22.71
C VAL A 16 -31.05 -12.47 22.46
N LEU A 17 -29.80 -12.45 22.90
CA LEU A 17 -28.82 -11.39 22.55
C LEU A 17 -28.34 -11.68 21.11
N THR A 18 -28.97 -11.04 20.12
CA THR A 18 -28.45 -10.98 18.75
C THR A 18 -27.26 -10.03 18.73
N GLY A 19 -26.04 -10.59 18.81
CA GLY A 19 -24.83 -9.82 18.61
C GLY A 19 -24.69 -9.37 17.16
N PHE A 20 -24.82 -8.07 16.89
CA PHE A 20 -24.44 -7.50 15.60
C PHE A 20 -22.93 -7.51 15.50
N ALA A 21 -22.38 -8.39 14.66
CA ALA A 21 -20.98 -8.33 14.27
C ALA A 21 -20.79 -7.10 13.36
N ILE A 22 -20.18 -6.04 13.89
CA ILE A 22 -19.78 -4.88 13.10
C ILE A 22 -18.54 -5.30 12.33
N ALA A 23 -18.68 -5.53 11.02
CA ALA A 23 -17.55 -5.73 10.13
C ALA A 23 -16.77 -4.41 10.04
N VAL A 24 -15.63 -4.34 10.70
CA VAL A 24 -14.68 -3.23 10.55
C VAL A 24 -14.03 -3.39 9.18
N PRO A 25 -14.14 -2.42 8.25
CA PRO A 25 -13.45 -2.51 6.97
C PRO A 25 -11.94 -2.59 7.22
N ALA A 26 -11.28 -3.56 6.60
CA ALA A 26 -9.83 -3.68 6.64
C ALA A 26 -9.22 -2.45 5.95
N GLN A 27 -8.62 -1.56 6.72
CA GLN A 27 -7.96 -0.37 6.19
C GLN A 27 -6.62 -0.80 5.55
N THR A 28 -6.36 -0.29 4.35
CA THR A 28 -5.05 -0.46 3.72
C THR A 28 -4.00 0.22 4.61
N PRO A 29 -2.92 -0.46 4.99
CA PRO A 29 -1.88 0.15 5.82
C PRO A 29 -1.31 1.41 5.17
N GLY A 30 -1.16 2.49 5.94
CA GLY A 30 -0.44 3.68 5.53
C GLY A 30 1.02 3.36 5.20
N LEU A 31 1.68 4.19 4.40
CA LEU A 31 3.06 4.02 3.96
C LEU A 31 3.92 5.19 4.48
N PRO A 32 4.36 5.14 5.75
CA PRO A 32 5.02 6.28 6.41
C PRO A 32 6.26 6.77 5.67
N LEU A 33 7.00 5.89 4.96
CA LEU A 33 8.11 6.33 4.13
C LEU A 33 7.64 7.27 3.02
N LEU A 34 6.58 6.92 2.31
CA LEU A 34 6.05 7.73 1.20
C LEU A 34 5.43 9.02 1.70
N ASP A 35 4.74 8.98 2.85
CA ASP A 35 4.14 10.15 3.48
C ASP A 35 5.21 11.18 3.94
N GLY A 36 6.42 10.71 4.22
CA GLY A 36 7.57 11.54 4.61
C GLY A 36 8.36 12.14 3.45
N LEU A 37 8.02 11.85 2.19
CA LEU A 37 8.71 12.42 1.03
C LEU A 37 8.23 13.84 0.75
N ALA A 38 9.17 14.73 0.45
CA ALA A 38 8.84 16.09 0.07
C ALA A 38 8.14 16.13 -1.29
N GLN A 39 7.04 16.88 -1.38
CA GLN A 39 6.34 17.09 -2.65
C GLN A 39 7.18 17.88 -3.64
N GLY A 40 6.95 17.70 -4.91
CA GLY A 40 7.62 18.42 -5.98
C GLY A 40 8.06 17.53 -7.13
N GLU A 41 8.95 18.10 -7.96
CA GLU A 41 9.57 17.38 -9.06
C GLU A 41 10.74 16.53 -8.54
N TRP A 42 10.76 15.28 -8.97
CA TRP A 42 11.82 14.31 -8.71
C TRP A 42 12.43 13.83 -10.00
N THR A 43 13.74 13.62 -10.02
CA THR A 43 14.43 13.07 -11.19
C THR A 43 14.88 11.65 -10.87
N LEU A 44 14.24 10.67 -11.50
CA LEU A 44 14.59 9.27 -11.35
C LEU A 44 15.66 8.91 -12.36
N LYS A 45 16.88 8.71 -11.88
CA LYS A 45 18.03 8.34 -12.70
C LYS A 45 18.44 6.90 -12.44
N GLU A 46 18.48 6.11 -13.50
CA GLU A 46 18.97 4.73 -13.39
C GLU A 46 20.47 4.72 -13.07
N ARG A 47 20.85 3.95 -12.06
CA ARG A 47 22.24 3.86 -11.61
C ARG A 47 23.12 3.23 -12.70
N GLY A 48 24.23 3.88 -13.01
CA GLY A 48 25.14 3.45 -14.07
C GLY A 48 24.76 3.91 -15.47
N SER A 49 23.57 4.52 -15.66
CA SER A 49 23.15 5.12 -16.92
C SER A 49 23.75 6.51 -17.10
N ARG A 50 23.99 6.89 -18.37
CA ARG A 50 24.36 8.25 -18.77
C ARG A 50 23.13 9.13 -19.06
N ASP A 51 21.95 8.55 -19.04
CA ASP A 51 20.71 9.28 -19.29
C ASP A 51 20.45 10.33 -18.21
N PRO A 52 19.87 11.47 -18.58
CA PRO A 52 19.59 12.55 -17.64
C PRO A 52 18.57 12.17 -16.57
N GLY A 53 17.85 11.05 -16.77
CA GLY A 53 16.79 10.57 -15.89
C GLY A 53 15.40 11.06 -16.30
N LYS A 54 14.39 10.45 -15.68
CA LYS A 54 12.98 10.79 -15.90
C LYS A 54 12.50 11.72 -14.81
N LYS A 55 11.93 12.86 -15.18
CA LYS A 55 11.28 13.77 -14.26
C LYS A 55 9.86 13.32 -13.95
N VAL A 56 9.50 13.32 -12.70
CA VAL A 56 8.15 12.98 -12.21
C VAL A 56 7.71 13.98 -11.16
N CYS A 57 6.47 14.45 -11.26
CA CYS A 57 5.83 15.22 -10.20
C CYS A 57 5.20 14.26 -9.18
N LEU A 58 5.69 14.30 -7.94
CA LEU A 58 5.11 13.51 -6.86
C LEU A 58 3.90 14.21 -6.26
N GLY A 59 2.75 14.12 -6.93
CA GLY A 59 1.44 14.39 -6.34
C GLY A 59 0.90 13.18 -5.60
N ASN A 60 1.19 11.98 -6.14
CA ASN A 60 0.92 10.69 -5.50
C ASN A 60 2.22 9.88 -5.43
N PRO A 61 2.88 9.80 -4.27
CA PRO A 61 4.15 9.09 -4.14
C PRO A 61 4.03 7.55 -4.30
N GLU A 62 2.84 6.98 -4.28
CA GLU A 62 2.62 5.55 -4.58
C GLU A 62 3.01 5.18 -6.01
N LEU A 63 3.07 6.16 -6.93
CA LEU A 63 3.57 5.94 -8.29
C LEU A 63 5.01 5.41 -8.31
N LEU A 64 5.81 5.68 -7.29
CA LEU A 64 7.16 5.15 -7.15
C LEU A 64 7.18 3.62 -6.98
N LEU A 65 6.06 3.02 -6.53
CA LEU A 65 5.97 1.59 -6.30
C LEU A 65 5.87 0.78 -7.60
N HIS A 66 5.32 1.37 -8.66
CA HIS A 66 5.08 0.68 -9.93
C HIS A 66 5.48 1.51 -11.15
N ILE A 67 6.66 2.14 -11.07
CA ILE A 67 7.21 3.05 -12.11
C ILE A 67 7.17 2.44 -13.51
N GLN A 68 7.42 1.14 -13.65
CA GLN A 68 7.44 0.43 -14.92
C GLN A 68 6.05 0.20 -15.53
N HIS A 69 5.00 0.37 -14.75
CA HIS A 69 3.61 0.13 -15.16
C HIS A 69 2.80 1.42 -15.35
N GLY A 70 3.42 2.57 -15.14
CA GLY A 70 2.85 3.89 -15.39
C GLY A 70 1.51 4.11 -14.67
N SER A 71 0.46 4.43 -15.44
CA SER A 71 -0.88 4.71 -14.92
C SER A 71 -1.77 3.47 -14.76
N ALA A 72 -1.24 2.26 -14.91
CA ALA A 72 -2.00 1.04 -14.71
C ALA A 72 -2.57 0.95 -13.29
N THR A 73 -3.79 0.43 -13.15
CA THR A 73 -4.38 0.16 -11.84
C THR A 73 -3.71 -1.07 -11.24
N CYS A 74 -3.10 -0.90 -10.07
CA CYS A 74 -2.36 -1.94 -9.38
C CYS A 74 -2.94 -2.21 -7.99
N THR A 75 -2.93 -3.46 -7.58
CA THR A 75 -3.11 -3.88 -6.19
C THR A 75 -1.76 -4.13 -5.56
N ARG A 76 -1.62 -3.91 -4.25
CA ARG A 76 -0.36 -4.08 -3.54
C ARG A 76 -0.47 -4.96 -2.31
N TYR A 77 0.63 -5.63 -2.00
CA TYR A 77 0.87 -6.34 -0.75
C TYR A 77 2.17 -5.81 -0.12
N VAL A 78 2.07 -5.31 1.10
CA VAL A 78 3.22 -4.72 1.81
C VAL A 78 4.01 -5.83 2.48
N ILE A 79 5.30 -5.96 2.13
CA ILE A 79 6.23 -6.96 2.67
C ILE A 79 7.03 -6.39 3.84
N GLU A 80 7.50 -5.14 3.71
CA GLU A 80 8.22 -4.41 4.74
C GLU A 80 7.74 -2.96 4.73
N ASN A 81 7.45 -2.41 5.92
CA ASN A 81 6.89 -1.08 6.08
C ASN A 81 7.53 -0.37 7.28
N SER A 82 8.60 0.34 7.04
CA SER A 82 9.28 1.16 8.03
C SER A 82 9.46 2.60 7.53
N PRO A 83 9.75 3.57 8.38
CA PRO A 83 9.98 4.96 7.97
C PRO A 83 11.14 5.16 6.99
N LYS A 84 12.08 4.20 6.94
CA LYS A 84 13.30 4.29 6.12
C LYS A 84 13.35 3.26 5.00
N LYS A 85 12.50 2.23 5.05
CA LYS A 85 12.49 1.16 4.07
C LYS A 85 11.08 0.64 3.84
N LEU A 86 10.68 0.61 2.59
CA LEU A 86 9.42 0.09 2.13
C LEU A 86 9.67 -0.98 1.07
N ARG A 87 9.06 -2.14 1.22
CA ARG A 87 9.08 -3.19 0.20
C ARG A 87 7.67 -3.68 -0.07
N VAL A 88 7.29 -3.64 -1.33
CA VAL A 88 5.92 -3.92 -1.77
C VAL A 88 5.94 -4.86 -2.97
N SER A 89 5.12 -5.90 -2.94
CA SER A 89 4.72 -6.64 -4.13
C SER A 89 3.46 -6.02 -4.70
N TYR A 90 3.37 -5.93 -6.03
CA TYR A 90 2.21 -5.35 -6.70
C TYR A 90 1.83 -6.14 -7.94
N LYS A 91 0.55 -6.03 -8.32
CA LYS A 91 -0.02 -6.63 -9.52
C LYS A 91 -0.87 -5.60 -10.25
N CYS A 92 -0.64 -5.45 -11.56
CA CYS A 92 -1.29 -4.46 -12.42
C CYS A 92 -2.12 -5.12 -13.54
N GLY A 93 -2.80 -6.22 -13.23
CA GLY A 93 -3.59 -6.98 -14.21
C GLY A 93 -2.72 -7.48 -15.37
N SER A 94 -3.18 -7.26 -16.60
CA SER A 94 -2.47 -7.65 -17.83
C SER A 94 -1.19 -6.85 -18.07
N ALA A 95 -1.01 -5.68 -17.45
CA ALA A 95 0.21 -4.88 -17.59
C ALA A 95 1.41 -5.52 -16.90
N GLY A 96 1.18 -6.42 -15.94
CA GLY A 96 2.23 -7.18 -15.29
C GLY A 96 2.23 -7.06 -13.76
N HIS A 97 3.38 -7.33 -13.16
CA HIS A 97 3.55 -7.35 -11.71
C HIS A 97 5.02 -7.16 -11.34
N GLY A 98 5.27 -6.88 -10.09
CA GLY A 98 6.64 -6.76 -9.62
C GLY A 98 6.78 -6.64 -8.11
N VAL A 99 8.02 -6.45 -7.70
CA VAL A 99 8.41 -6.11 -6.33
C VAL A 99 9.26 -4.86 -6.40
N THR A 100 8.90 -3.85 -5.61
CA THR A 100 9.67 -2.61 -5.47
C THR A 100 10.13 -2.45 -4.03
N GLU A 101 11.39 -2.11 -3.86
CA GLU A 101 11.98 -1.69 -2.60
C GLU A 101 12.40 -0.23 -2.71
N ILE A 102 11.98 0.59 -1.75
CA ILE A 102 12.38 2.00 -1.62
C ILE A 102 13.13 2.16 -0.31
N LYS A 103 14.32 2.75 -0.38
CA LYS A 103 15.10 3.17 0.79
C LYS A 103 15.15 4.70 0.81
N GLN A 104 14.71 5.29 1.90
CA GLN A 104 14.79 6.73 2.10
C GLN A 104 16.14 7.10 2.74
N GLU A 105 16.92 7.90 2.05
CA GLU A 105 18.14 8.50 2.60
C GLU A 105 17.84 9.83 3.30
N SER A 106 16.95 10.64 2.71
CA SER A 106 16.41 11.87 3.29
C SER A 106 14.99 12.12 2.77
N SER A 107 14.31 13.17 3.22
CA SER A 107 13.00 13.60 2.68
C SER A 107 13.05 13.99 1.19
N SER A 108 14.25 14.16 0.63
CA SER A 108 14.50 14.59 -0.76
C SER A 108 15.39 13.65 -1.56
N LEU A 109 15.70 12.46 -1.04
CA LEU A 109 16.53 11.46 -1.73
C LEU A 109 16.10 10.05 -1.38
N VAL A 110 15.78 9.26 -2.40
CA VAL A 110 15.46 7.84 -2.28
C VAL A 110 16.29 6.99 -3.23
N GLN A 111 16.49 5.72 -2.85
CA GLN A 111 16.98 4.67 -3.71
C GLN A 111 15.83 3.70 -3.98
N ILE A 112 15.59 3.36 -5.24
CA ILE A 112 14.49 2.51 -5.67
C ILE A 112 15.07 1.32 -6.43
N SER A 113 14.71 0.11 -6.04
CA SER A 113 14.99 -1.11 -6.77
C SER A 113 13.68 -1.79 -7.11
N SER A 114 13.46 -2.08 -8.39
CA SER A 114 12.23 -2.73 -8.85
C SER A 114 12.55 -3.83 -9.85
N LEU A 115 11.85 -4.95 -9.71
CA LEU A 115 11.97 -6.08 -10.63
C LEU A 115 10.60 -6.74 -10.84
N GLY A 116 10.41 -7.36 -11.99
CA GLY A 116 9.14 -8.01 -12.30
C GLY A 116 8.94 -8.28 -13.78
N ILE A 117 7.69 -8.29 -14.18
CA ILE A 117 7.23 -8.47 -15.57
C ILE A 117 6.45 -7.23 -15.98
N SER A 118 6.80 -6.63 -17.10
CA SER A 118 6.06 -5.55 -17.75
C SER A 118 5.88 -5.89 -19.23
N ASP A 119 4.65 -5.82 -19.73
CA ASP A 119 4.31 -6.16 -21.12
C ASP A 119 4.88 -7.53 -21.57
N ASN A 120 4.73 -8.53 -20.72
CA ASN A 120 5.23 -9.91 -20.88
C ASN A 120 6.77 -10.05 -20.96
N ALA A 121 7.52 -9.02 -20.62
CA ALA A 121 8.98 -9.05 -20.58
C ALA A 121 9.50 -8.83 -19.14
N PRO A 122 10.55 -9.55 -18.72
CA PRO A 122 11.17 -9.31 -17.43
C PRO A 122 11.92 -7.97 -17.41
N PHE A 123 11.87 -7.28 -16.27
CA PHE A 123 12.65 -6.08 -16.01
C PHE A 123 13.34 -6.13 -14.65
N SER A 124 14.44 -5.39 -14.54
CA SER A 124 15.14 -5.13 -13.28
C SER A 124 15.79 -3.76 -13.39
N VAL A 125 15.39 -2.82 -12.54
CA VAL A 125 15.85 -1.43 -12.57
C VAL A 125 16.25 -0.96 -11.18
N ASN A 126 17.24 -0.06 -11.12
CA ASN A 126 17.70 0.58 -9.91
C ASN A 126 17.83 2.08 -10.17
N PHE A 127 17.01 2.85 -9.47
CA PHE A 127 17.00 4.30 -9.58
C PHE A 127 17.57 4.98 -8.33
N GLU A 128 18.25 6.08 -8.55
CA GLU A 128 18.44 7.13 -7.56
C GLU A 128 17.47 8.27 -7.87
N GLY A 129 16.70 8.68 -6.88
CA GLY A 129 15.67 9.72 -7.03
C GLY A 129 15.89 10.88 -6.08
N PRO A 130 16.63 11.93 -6.48
CA PRO A 130 16.62 13.20 -5.78
C PRO A 130 15.39 14.03 -6.15
N ARG A 131 14.90 14.83 -5.19
CA ARG A 131 13.99 15.93 -5.46
C ARG A 131 14.76 17.05 -6.17
N THR A 132 14.28 17.49 -7.33
CA THR A 132 15.00 18.45 -8.17
C THR A 132 14.30 19.81 -8.30
N GLY A 133 13.09 19.95 -7.76
CA GLY A 133 12.41 21.24 -7.85
C GLY A 133 10.96 21.20 -7.42
N SER A 134 10.24 22.23 -7.80
CA SER A 134 8.78 22.30 -7.69
C SER A 134 8.14 21.81 -8.99
N CYS A 135 6.96 21.27 -8.89
CA CYS A 135 6.15 21.06 -10.08
C CYS A 135 5.56 22.42 -10.56
#